data_034dbab7ad14072097c2a7ef9eff43c4
#
_entry.id   034dbab7ad14072097c2a7ef9eff43c4
#
_cell.length_a   1.000
_cell.length_b   1.000
_cell.length_c   1.000
_cell.angle_alpha   90.00
_cell.angle_beta   90.00
_cell.angle_gamma   90.00
#
_symmetry.space_group_name_H-M   'P 1'
#
loop_
_entity.id
_entity.type
_entity.pdbx_description
1 polymer ?
#
loop_
_entity_poly.entity_id
_entity_poly.type
_entity_poly.pdbx_seq_one_letter_code
_entity_poly.pdbx_strand_id
1 'polypeptide(L)'
;NLPNINVTTTRVETLRPDMPILLEGGGSVKGWNEVLESSDDPFRIMTNGDLAAVSSGNLTYLGGWFDNEALTEVFCEICSRAKIEFIELPEGLRRRETSKEMFWFNYGTKSVEVVGRTFPPQSVTRDEI
;
A
#
# COMPACT_ATOMS: atom_id res chain seq x y z
N ASN A 1 -3.65 -19.88 -12.64
CA ASN A 1 -4.79 -19.22 -11.99
C ASN A 1 -4.60 -19.26 -10.48
N LEU A 2 -4.72 -18.10 -9.84
CA LEU A 2 -4.76 -18.03 -8.39
C LEU A 2 -6.10 -18.60 -7.90
N PRO A 3 -6.12 -19.42 -6.83
CA PRO A 3 -7.37 -19.90 -6.27
C PRO A 3 -8.18 -18.73 -5.70
N ASN A 4 -9.50 -18.75 -5.91
CA ASN A 4 -10.47 -17.79 -5.37
C ASN A 4 -10.41 -16.36 -5.94
N ILE A 5 -9.70 -16.13 -7.03
CA ILE A 5 -9.74 -14.88 -7.78
C ILE A 5 -9.68 -15.20 -9.28
N ASN A 6 -10.57 -14.60 -10.05
CA ASN A 6 -10.63 -14.82 -11.49
C ASN A 6 -9.91 -13.67 -12.21
N VAL A 7 -8.61 -13.80 -12.32
CA VAL A 7 -7.76 -12.82 -13.01
C VAL A 7 -6.85 -13.52 -14.03
N THR A 8 -6.74 -12.94 -15.20
CA THR A 8 -5.84 -13.38 -16.26
C THR A 8 -4.94 -12.22 -16.67
N THR A 9 -3.64 -12.43 -16.66
CA THR A 9 -2.67 -11.49 -17.21
C THR A 9 -2.50 -11.83 -18.70
N THR A 10 -2.95 -10.93 -19.56
CA THR A 10 -2.88 -11.12 -21.02
C THR A 10 -1.57 -10.61 -21.60
N ARG A 11 -0.98 -9.62 -21.00
CA ARG A 11 0.30 -9.03 -21.40
C ARG A 11 1.00 -8.41 -20.20
N VAL A 12 2.32 -8.38 -20.28
CA VAL A 12 3.19 -7.73 -19.30
C VAL A 12 3.96 -6.61 -20.00
N GLU A 13 4.07 -5.47 -19.35
CA GLU A 13 4.74 -4.29 -19.87
C GLU A 13 5.78 -3.77 -18.88
N THR A 14 6.94 -3.41 -19.38
CA THR A 14 7.92 -2.63 -18.63
C THR A 14 7.68 -1.15 -18.93
N LEU A 15 7.41 -0.37 -17.89
CA LEU A 15 7.17 1.07 -18.04
C LEU A 15 8.46 1.86 -17.90
N ARG A 16 8.60 2.88 -18.73
CA ARG A 16 9.70 3.85 -18.60
C ARG A 16 9.52 4.66 -17.32
N PRO A 17 10.61 5.05 -16.61
CA PRO A 17 10.51 5.83 -15.37
C PRO A 17 9.79 7.17 -15.51
N ASP A 18 9.85 7.77 -16.69
CA ASP A 18 9.22 9.06 -17.03
C ASP A 18 7.78 8.93 -17.56
N MET A 19 7.26 7.69 -17.67
CA MET A 19 5.93 7.40 -18.20
C MET A 19 5.14 6.45 -17.29
N PRO A 20 4.83 6.84 -16.05
CA PRO A 20 3.96 6.06 -15.18
C PRO A 20 2.53 6.07 -15.73
N ILE A 21 1.75 5.04 -15.41
CA ILE A 21 0.32 5.00 -15.72
C ILE A 21 -0.44 5.51 -14.50
N LEU A 22 -1.22 6.58 -14.67
CA LEU A 22 -1.99 7.17 -13.58
C LEU A 22 -3.20 6.30 -13.22
N LEU A 23 -3.52 6.25 -11.93
CA LEU A 23 -4.72 5.61 -11.41
C LEU A 23 -5.84 6.61 -11.22
N GLU A 24 -7.07 6.16 -11.40
CA GLU A 24 -8.23 6.92 -10.93
C GLU A 24 -8.20 7.05 -9.41
N GLY A 25 -8.39 8.27 -8.90
CA GLY A 25 -8.36 8.55 -7.47
C GLY A 25 -6.99 8.95 -6.91
N GLY A 26 -5.90 8.76 -7.64
CA GLY A 26 -4.56 9.17 -7.24
C GLY A 26 -3.50 8.06 -7.32
N GLY A 27 -2.24 8.48 -7.30
CA GLY A 27 -1.10 7.59 -7.46
C GLY A 27 -0.90 7.04 -8.87
N SER A 28 0.04 6.12 -9.03
CA SER A 28 0.41 5.57 -10.33
C SER A 28 1.02 4.16 -10.26
N VAL A 29 0.99 3.47 -11.40
CA VAL A 29 1.75 2.23 -11.65
C VAL A 29 3.06 2.61 -12.33
N LYS A 30 4.18 2.07 -11.82
CA LYS A 30 5.55 2.37 -12.29
C LYS A 30 6.32 1.09 -12.60
N GLY A 31 7.23 1.18 -13.56
CA GLY A 31 8.20 0.12 -13.87
C GLY A 31 7.63 -1.17 -14.43
N TRP A 32 6.58 -1.69 -13.85
CA TRP A 32 5.96 -2.95 -14.24
C TRP A 32 4.45 -2.86 -14.24
N ASN A 33 3.81 -3.29 -15.32
CA ASN A 33 2.37 -3.34 -15.48
C ASN A 33 1.93 -4.65 -16.13
N GLU A 34 0.89 -5.25 -15.59
CA GLU A 34 0.20 -6.41 -16.16
C GLU A 34 -1.16 -5.94 -16.69
N VAL A 35 -1.42 -6.20 -17.95
CA VAL A 35 -2.73 -5.98 -18.55
C VAL A 35 -3.65 -7.09 -18.09
N LEU A 36 -4.64 -6.73 -17.28
CA LEU A 36 -5.52 -7.67 -16.60
C LEU A 36 -6.86 -7.80 -17.32
N GLU A 37 -7.37 -9.02 -17.37
CA GLU A 37 -8.77 -9.34 -17.64
C GLU A 37 -9.37 -10.07 -16.46
N SER A 38 -10.57 -9.67 -16.02
CA SER A 38 -11.24 -10.25 -14.87
C SER A 38 -12.76 -10.11 -14.97
N SER A 39 -13.48 -11.09 -14.44
CA SER A 39 -14.91 -10.98 -14.13
C SER A 39 -15.17 -10.60 -12.67
N ASP A 40 -14.13 -10.52 -11.84
CA ASP A 40 -14.23 -10.05 -10.46
C ASP A 40 -14.30 -8.51 -10.40
N ASP A 41 -14.62 -7.98 -9.24
CA ASP A 41 -14.83 -6.54 -9.06
C ASP A 41 -13.52 -5.75 -9.25
N PRO A 42 -13.54 -4.66 -10.05
CA PRO A 42 -12.42 -3.75 -10.11
C PRO A 42 -12.11 -3.16 -8.74
N PHE A 43 -10.85 -3.25 -8.33
CA PHE A 43 -10.38 -2.63 -7.08
C PHE A 43 -9.67 -1.29 -7.33
N ARG A 44 -8.90 -1.22 -8.41
CA ARG A 44 -8.32 0.02 -8.95
C ARG A 44 -8.37 -0.01 -10.46
N ILE A 45 -8.61 1.15 -11.04
CA ILE A 45 -8.71 1.37 -12.49
C ILE A 45 -7.69 2.43 -12.88
N MET A 46 -7.05 2.24 -14.02
CA MET A 46 -6.17 3.23 -14.63
C MET A 46 -6.99 4.32 -15.33
N THR A 47 -6.43 5.51 -15.49
CA THR A 47 -7.11 6.63 -16.15
C THR A 47 -7.48 6.37 -17.62
N ASN A 48 -6.86 5.35 -18.25
CA ASN A 48 -7.22 4.88 -19.59
C ASN A 48 -8.36 3.84 -19.60
N GLY A 49 -8.90 3.47 -18.42
CA GLY A 49 -9.96 2.50 -18.25
C GLY A 49 -9.51 1.05 -18.04
N ASP A 50 -8.21 0.76 -18.08
CA ASP A 50 -7.69 -0.59 -17.84
C ASP A 50 -7.72 -0.95 -16.36
N LEU A 51 -7.84 -2.26 -16.06
CA LEU A 51 -7.78 -2.76 -14.70
C LEU A 51 -6.35 -2.68 -14.16
N ALA A 52 -6.18 -2.01 -13.03
CA ALA A 52 -4.91 -1.98 -12.29
C ALA A 52 -4.89 -2.99 -11.14
N ALA A 53 -6.04 -3.24 -10.53
CA ALA A 53 -6.21 -4.22 -9.47
C ALA A 53 -7.64 -4.75 -9.45
N VAL A 54 -7.80 -5.99 -8.97
CA VAL A 54 -9.08 -6.66 -8.80
C VAL A 54 -9.20 -7.24 -7.40
N SER A 55 -10.42 -7.39 -6.90
CA SER A 55 -10.68 -8.00 -5.61
C SER A 55 -11.76 -9.07 -5.69
N SER A 56 -11.60 -10.14 -4.90
CA SER A 56 -12.57 -11.22 -4.76
C SER A 56 -12.51 -11.74 -3.32
N GLY A 57 -13.58 -11.51 -2.55
CA GLY A 57 -13.60 -11.86 -1.13
C GLY A 57 -12.50 -11.19 -0.35
N ASN A 58 -11.60 -11.98 0.24
CA ASN A 58 -10.46 -11.51 1.04
C ASN A 58 -9.16 -11.36 0.22
N LEU A 59 -9.22 -11.56 -1.09
CA LEU A 59 -8.06 -11.43 -1.96
C LEU A 59 -8.11 -10.12 -2.74
N THR A 60 -6.96 -9.48 -2.87
CA THR A 60 -6.76 -8.35 -3.76
C THR A 60 -5.49 -8.61 -4.57
N TYR A 61 -5.63 -8.56 -5.89
CA TYR A 61 -4.53 -8.73 -6.82
C TYR A 61 -4.16 -7.37 -7.43
N LEU A 62 -2.89 -7.00 -7.33
CA LEU A 62 -2.34 -5.78 -7.93
C LEU A 62 -1.57 -6.16 -9.19
N GLY A 63 -1.99 -5.65 -10.35
CA GLY A 63 -1.40 -5.93 -11.66
C GLY A 63 -0.20 -5.06 -11.99
N GLY A 64 0.52 -4.54 -11.01
CA GLY A 64 1.68 -3.70 -11.29
C GLY A 64 2.40 -3.21 -10.06
N TRP A 65 3.48 -2.46 -10.25
CA TRP A 65 4.18 -1.79 -9.16
C TRP A 65 3.55 -0.43 -8.89
N PHE A 66 2.73 -0.37 -7.87
CA PHE A 66 2.08 0.85 -7.42
C PHE A 66 3.10 1.74 -6.69
N ASP A 67 2.99 3.05 -6.87
CA ASP A 67 3.77 3.99 -6.08
C ASP A 67 3.31 4.05 -4.61
N ASN A 68 4.04 4.79 -3.77
CA ASN A 68 3.75 4.84 -2.33
C ASN A 68 2.38 5.43 -2.02
N GLU A 69 1.91 6.39 -2.80
CA GLU A 69 0.59 7.00 -2.65
C GLU A 69 -0.50 5.95 -2.87
N ALA A 70 -0.48 5.30 -4.03
CA ALA A 70 -1.45 4.26 -4.37
C ALA A 70 -1.38 3.04 -3.42
N LEU A 71 -0.18 2.61 -3.01
CA LEU A 71 -0.03 1.52 -2.04
C LEU A 71 -0.61 1.88 -0.68
N THR A 72 -0.39 3.10 -0.19
CA THR A 72 -0.95 3.55 1.08
C THR A 72 -2.48 3.48 1.04
N GLU A 73 -3.10 4.01 0.00
CA GLU A 73 -4.57 3.95 -0.16
C GLU A 73 -5.10 2.51 -0.25
N VAL A 74 -4.41 1.65 -1.02
CA VAL A 74 -4.75 0.23 -1.12
C VAL A 74 -4.71 -0.45 0.25
N PHE A 75 -3.63 -0.26 1.01
CA PHE A 75 -3.51 -0.88 2.33
C PHE A 75 -4.51 -0.32 3.33
N CYS A 76 -4.77 0.98 3.34
CA CYS A 76 -5.80 1.60 4.18
C CYS A 76 -7.19 0.98 3.90
N GLU A 77 -7.54 0.81 2.62
CA GLU A 77 -8.81 0.22 2.25
C GLU A 77 -8.89 -1.27 2.62
N ILE A 78 -7.84 -2.05 2.37
CA ILE A 78 -7.80 -3.48 2.74
C ILE A 78 -7.90 -3.65 4.26
N CYS A 79 -7.16 -2.86 5.05
CA CYS A 79 -7.24 -2.90 6.51
C CYS A 79 -8.65 -2.53 7.01
N SER A 80 -9.25 -1.51 6.42
CA SER A 80 -10.63 -1.10 6.74
C SER A 80 -11.64 -2.22 6.44
N ARG A 81 -11.57 -2.85 5.28
CA ARG A 81 -12.42 -3.99 4.90
C ARG A 81 -12.23 -5.18 5.85
N ALA A 82 -10.99 -5.45 6.25
CA ALA A 82 -10.64 -6.51 7.18
C ALA A 82 -10.91 -6.16 8.66
N LYS A 83 -11.37 -4.92 8.97
CA LYS A 83 -11.53 -4.40 10.33
C LYS A 83 -10.25 -4.47 11.16
N ILE A 84 -9.10 -4.26 10.51
CA ILE A 84 -7.80 -4.16 11.14
C ILE A 84 -7.55 -2.69 11.48
N GLU A 85 -7.30 -2.41 12.76
CA GLU A 85 -6.88 -1.07 13.18
C GLU A 85 -5.46 -0.80 12.68
N PHE A 86 -5.25 0.38 12.13
CA PHE A 86 -3.94 0.82 11.67
C PHE A 86 -3.71 2.29 12.04
N ILE A 87 -2.45 2.67 12.12
CA ILE A 87 -2.02 4.04 12.35
C ILE A 87 -1.14 4.43 11.17
N GLU A 88 -1.49 5.53 10.52
CA GLU A 88 -0.62 6.13 9.52
C GLU A 88 0.56 6.81 10.23
N LEU A 89 1.76 6.43 9.85
CA LEU A 89 2.99 6.96 10.44
C LEU A 89 3.76 7.78 9.41
N PRO A 90 4.34 8.93 9.83
CA PRO A 90 5.23 9.70 8.98
C PRO A 90 6.42 8.89 8.50
N GLU A 91 6.99 9.31 7.37
CA GLU A 91 8.18 8.69 6.81
C GLU A 91 9.31 8.64 7.87
N GLY A 92 9.99 7.49 7.92
CA GLY A 92 11.07 7.25 8.87
C GLY A 92 10.63 6.79 10.25
N LEU A 93 9.38 6.98 10.66
CA LEU A 93 8.87 6.44 11.93
C LEU A 93 8.28 5.05 11.72
N ARG A 94 8.62 4.12 12.62
CA ARG A 94 8.07 2.76 12.63
C ARG A 94 7.62 2.41 14.04
N ARG A 95 6.54 1.65 14.14
CA ARG A 95 6.02 1.10 15.39
C ARG A 95 6.06 -0.42 15.36
N ARG A 96 6.43 -1.01 16.46
CA ARG A 96 6.35 -2.46 16.67
C ARG A 96 5.78 -2.75 18.05
N GLU A 97 4.82 -3.63 18.11
CA GLU A 97 4.18 -4.07 19.34
C GLU A 97 4.52 -5.53 19.62
N THR A 98 4.76 -5.84 20.87
CA THR A 98 4.90 -7.18 21.42
C THR A 98 3.79 -7.41 22.45
N SER A 99 3.73 -8.57 23.06
CA SER A 99 2.74 -8.85 24.11
C SER A 99 2.89 -8.02 25.39
N LYS A 100 4.01 -7.30 25.57
CA LYS A 100 4.32 -6.56 26.80
C LYS A 100 4.78 -5.13 26.56
N GLU A 101 5.21 -4.82 25.34
CA GLU A 101 5.94 -3.59 25.06
C GLU A 101 5.63 -3.06 23.67
N MET A 102 5.67 -1.76 23.56
CA MET A 102 5.56 -1.04 22.30
C MET A 102 6.87 -0.29 22.03
N PHE A 103 7.41 -0.49 20.84
CA PHE A 103 8.63 0.16 20.39
C PHE A 103 8.32 1.13 19.27
N TRP A 104 8.96 2.29 19.34
CA TRP A 104 8.93 3.31 18.30
C TRP A 104 10.33 3.55 17.82
N PHE A 105 10.56 3.48 16.53
CA PHE A 105 11.85 3.67 15.87
C PHE A 105 11.75 4.88 14.96
N ASN A 106 12.48 5.94 15.29
CA ASN A 106 12.65 7.05 14.37
C ASN A 106 14.00 6.91 13.66
N TYR A 107 13.96 6.45 12.42
CA TYR A 107 15.14 6.32 11.55
C TYR A 107 15.51 7.62 10.84
N GLY A 108 14.63 8.62 10.91
CA GLY A 108 14.84 9.94 10.29
C GLY A 108 15.89 10.77 11.01
N THR A 109 16.39 11.78 10.31
CA THR A 109 17.35 12.76 10.86
C THR A 109 16.69 13.95 11.55
N LYS A 110 15.36 13.96 11.62
CA LYS A 110 14.55 15.01 12.26
C LYS A 110 13.63 14.40 13.32
N SER A 111 13.28 15.23 14.31
CA SER A 111 12.22 14.87 15.26
C SER A 111 10.88 14.76 14.53
N VAL A 112 10.06 13.80 14.93
CA VAL A 112 8.72 13.53 14.39
C VAL A 112 7.72 13.59 15.52
N GLU A 113 6.57 14.24 15.30
CA GLU A 113 5.46 14.30 16.24
C GLU A 113 4.29 13.48 15.73
N VAL A 114 3.79 12.56 16.55
CA VAL A 114 2.63 11.71 16.26
C VAL A 114 1.82 11.53 17.52
N VAL A 115 0.48 11.73 17.42
CA VAL A 115 -0.47 11.56 18.54
C VAL A 115 -0.04 12.35 19.79
N GLY A 116 0.43 13.60 19.58
CA GLY A 116 0.86 14.48 20.67
C GLY A 116 2.17 14.09 21.37
N ARG A 117 2.96 13.21 20.77
CA ARG A 117 4.23 12.73 21.28
C ARG A 117 5.37 12.99 20.29
N THR A 118 6.49 13.47 20.79
CA THR A 118 7.68 13.76 20.00
C THR A 118 8.69 12.61 20.08
N PHE A 119 9.15 12.16 18.93
CA PHE A 119 10.18 11.13 18.79
C PHE A 119 11.46 11.80 18.26
N PRO A 120 12.54 11.81 19.05
CA PRO A 120 13.82 12.41 18.62
C PRO A 120 14.38 11.72 17.37
N PRO A 121 15.28 12.39 16.62
CA PRO A 121 15.91 11.78 15.46
C PRO A 121 16.77 10.57 15.87
N GLN A 122 16.84 9.58 15.00
CA GLN A 122 17.69 8.38 15.17
C GLN A 122 17.54 7.74 16.56
N SER A 123 16.29 7.56 17.01
CA SER A 123 15.98 7.12 18.36
C SER A 123 15.11 5.86 18.39
N VAL A 124 15.20 5.14 19.49
CA VAL A 124 14.26 4.09 19.88
C VAL A 124 13.61 4.49 21.18
N THR A 125 12.29 4.50 21.20
CA THR A 125 11.50 4.73 22.41
C THR A 125 10.69 3.48 22.74
N ARG A 126 10.64 3.11 24.01
CA ARG A 126 9.97 1.94 24.52
C ARG A 126 8.89 2.34 25.50
N ASP A 127 7.73 1.73 25.41
CA ASP A 127 6.62 1.83 26.35
C ASP A 127 6.22 0.45 26.84
N GLU A 128 5.81 0.36 28.09
CA GLU A 128 5.14 -0.84 28.63
C GLU A 128 3.65 -0.76 28.28
N ILE A 129 3.04 -1.90 27.92
CA ILE A 129 1.61 -2.02 27.59
C ILE A 129 0.89 -2.72 28.73
#